data_3298e7132757ed437222c06f06873fcd
#
_entry.id   3298e7132757ed437222c06f06873fcd
#
_cell.length_a   1.000
_cell.length_b   1.000
_cell.length_c   1.000
_cell.angle_alpha   90.00
_cell.angle_beta   90.00
_cell.angle_gamma   90.00
#
_symmetry.space_group_name_H-M   'P 1'
#
loop_
_entity.id
_entity.type
_entity.pdbx_description
1 polymer ?
#
loop_
_entity_poly.entity_id
_entity_poly.type
_entity_poly.pdbx_seq_one_letter_code
_entity_poly.pdbx_strand_id
1 'polypeptide(L)'
;EGLVEWVSSMTYQAASGGGANHMRELLKGMGVVQAAVADELATPASAILDIDRKVAKTIREDVPTEFFGAPLAGGLIPWIDAQLPNGQSKEEWKGGAECNKILGLPAFRTPGSIPIDGICVRISSMRCHSQGLTIKLKKNIPLEEINAIIALGNTWVKVIPNEREASEK
;
A
#
# COMPACT_ATOMS: atom_id res chain seq x y z
N GLU A 1 -4.17 10.70 -23.33
CA GLU A 1 -3.59 11.95 -23.89
C GLU A 1 -2.05 11.91 -24.04
N GLY A 2 -1.40 10.83 -23.67
CA GLY A 2 0.04 10.65 -23.88
C GLY A 2 0.96 11.58 -23.09
N LEU A 3 0.49 12.15 -22.00
CA LEU A 3 1.20 13.15 -21.21
C LEU A 3 2.25 12.57 -20.26
N VAL A 4 2.10 11.31 -19.86
CA VAL A 4 2.98 10.66 -18.87
C VAL A 4 4.25 10.18 -19.54
N GLU A 5 5.40 10.50 -18.93
CA GLU A 5 6.71 10.02 -19.33
C GLU A 5 7.10 8.78 -18.55
N TRP A 6 7.02 8.80 -17.21
CA TRP A 6 7.21 7.67 -16.31
C TRP A 6 6.46 7.86 -14.99
N VAL A 7 6.31 6.78 -14.23
CA VAL A 7 5.66 6.78 -12.90
C VAL A 7 6.51 6.00 -11.91
N SER A 8 6.69 6.55 -10.71
CA SER A 8 7.09 5.80 -9.52
C SER A 8 5.88 5.63 -8.61
N SER A 9 5.59 4.38 -8.22
CA SER A 9 4.40 4.02 -7.44
C SER A 9 4.79 3.32 -6.15
N MET A 10 4.42 3.89 -5.02
CA MET A 10 4.52 3.27 -3.70
C MET A 10 3.12 2.86 -3.27
N THR A 11 2.84 1.55 -3.26
CA THR A 11 1.50 1.08 -2.90
C THR A 11 1.45 0.66 -1.43
N TYR A 12 0.36 0.98 -0.76
CA TYR A 12 0.02 0.57 0.61
C TYR A 12 -1.23 -0.30 0.53
N GLN A 13 -1.01 -1.62 0.41
CA GLN A 13 -2.07 -2.55 0.08
C GLN A 13 -2.69 -3.18 1.33
N ALA A 14 -4.00 -3.04 1.46
CA ALA A 14 -4.79 -3.62 2.54
C ALA A 14 -4.88 -5.15 2.46
N ALA A 15 -5.16 -5.80 3.59
CA ALA A 15 -5.30 -7.24 3.72
C ALA A 15 -6.37 -7.85 2.79
N SER A 16 -7.41 -7.10 2.45
CA SER A 16 -8.52 -7.57 1.60
C SER A 16 -8.08 -8.08 0.22
N GLY A 17 -6.95 -7.59 -0.31
CA GLY A 17 -6.39 -8.09 -1.57
C GLY A 17 -5.95 -9.56 -1.51
N GLY A 18 -5.61 -10.09 -0.34
CA GLY A 18 -5.31 -11.50 -0.09
C GLY A 18 -6.55 -12.37 0.17
N GLY A 19 -7.73 -11.75 0.33
CA GLY A 19 -8.99 -12.45 0.59
C GLY A 19 -9.34 -12.61 2.07
N ALA A 20 -10.42 -13.33 2.33
CA ALA A 20 -11.05 -13.41 3.65
C ALA A 20 -10.13 -14.00 4.74
N ASN A 21 -9.30 -14.98 4.41
CA ASN A 21 -8.39 -15.60 5.38
C ASN A 21 -7.29 -14.64 5.82
N HIS A 22 -6.74 -13.86 4.91
CA HIS A 22 -5.77 -12.78 5.21
C HIS A 22 -6.39 -11.71 6.12
N MET A 23 -7.64 -11.31 5.84
CA MET A 23 -8.36 -10.36 6.71
C MET A 23 -8.57 -10.92 8.12
N ARG A 24 -8.92 -12.21 8.24
CA ARG A 24 -9.07 -12.89 9.55
C ARG A 24 -7.74 -12.99 10.29
N GLU A 25 -6.67 -13.32 9.60
CA GLU A 25 -5.33 -13.41 10.20
C GLU A 25 -4.88 -12.05 10.73
N LEU A 26 -5.08 -10.97 9.98
CA LEU A 26 -4.78 -9.62 10.45
C LEU A 26 -5.56 -9.29 11.74
N LEU A 27 -6.87 -9.55 11.77
CA LEU A 27 -7.69 -9.29 12.97
C LEU A 27 -7.27 -10.14 14.17
N LYS A 28 -6.94 -11.42 13.96
CA LYS A 28 -6.38 -12.27 15.00
C LYS A 28 -5.07 -11.70 15.56
N GLY A 29 -4.17 -11.28 14.68
CA GLY A 29 -2.90 -10.67 15.07
C GLY A 29 -3.09 -9.38 15.88
N MET A 30 -4.01 -8.50 15.47
CA MET A 30 -4.36 -7.29 16.25
C MET A 30 -4.87 -7.66 17.65
N GLY A 31 -5.72 -8.67 17.76
CA GLY A 31 -6.22 -9.18 19.03
C GLY A 31 -5.11 -9.77 19.93
N VAL A 32 -4.17 -10.51 19.34
CA VAL A 32 -3.02 -11.07 20.07
C VAL A 32 -2.14 -9.95 20.64
N VAL A 33 -1.83 -8.94 19.85
CA VAL A 33 -1.02 -7.79 20.30
C VAL A 33 -1.73 -7.02 21.40
N GLN A 34 -3.02 -6.73 21.25
CA GLN A 34 -3.80 -6.00 22.25
C GLN A 34 -3.92 -6.80 23.57
N ALA A 35 -4.22 -8.09 23.48
CA ALA A 35 -4.34 -8.95 24.67
C ALA A 35 -3.02 -9.05 25.45
N ALA A 36 -1.89 -9.08 24.76
CA ALA A 36 -0.58 -9.16 25.39
C ALA A 36 -0.25 -7.99 26.32
N VAL A 37 -0.84 -6.81 26.10
CA VAL A 37 -0.54 -5.59 26.87
C VAL A 37 -1.78 -4.98 27.54
N ALA A 38 -2.85 -5.77 27.66
CA ALA A 38 -4.14 -5.28 28.20
C ALA A 38 -4.01 -4.74 29.63
N ASP A 39 -3.25 -5.42 30.48
CA ASP A 39 -3.07 -5.04 31.89
C ASP A 39 -2.26 -3.75 32.02
N GLU A 40 -1.20 -3.61 31.22
CA GLU A 40 -0.38 -2.40 31.18
C GLU A 40 -1.18 -1.21 30.65
N LEU A 41 -2.02 -1.42 29.63
CA LEU A 41 -2.89 -0.35 29.11
C LEU A 41 -3.98 0.07 30.10
N ALA A 42 -4.43 -0.83 30.97
CA ALA A 42 -5.36 -0.52 32.05
C ALA A 42 -4.70 0.20 33.24
N THR A 43 -3.37 0.23 33.30
CA THR A 43 -2.60 0.83 34.41
C THR A 43 -1.88 2.09 33.94
N PRO A 44 -2.38 3.31 34.27
CA PRO A 44 -1.81 4.59 33.78
C PRO A 44 -0.32 4.80 34.14
N ALA A 45 0.18 4.13 35.17
CA ALA A 45 1.59 4.22 35.59
C ALA A 45 2.53 3.27 34.83
N SER A 46 2.01 2.44 33.92
CA SER A 46 2.83 1.50 33.15
C SER A 46 3.79 2.27 32.24
N ALA A 47 5.06 1.85 32.22
CA ALA A 47 6.07 2.48 31.39
C ALA A 47 5.88 2.10 29.90
N ILE A 48 5.78 3.08 29.03
CA ILE A 48 5.56 2.86 27.58
C ILE A 48 6.65 1.99 26.94
N LEU A 49 7.89 2.08 27.39
CA LEU A 49 8.98 1.25 26.87
C LEU A 49 8.86 -0.21 27.27
N ASP A 50 8.17 -0.55 28.37
CA ASP A 50 7.88 -1.92 28.74
C ASP A 50 6.76 -2.50 27.87
N ILE A 51 5.73 -1.69 27.60
CA ILE A 51 4.68 -2.01 26.62
C ILE A 51 5.29 -2.25 25.24
N ASP A 52 6.15 -1.35 24.78
CA ASP A 52 6.81 -1.47 23.46
C ASP A 52 7.62 -2.77 23.34
N ARG A 53 8.44 -3.10 24.35
CA ARG A 53 9.22 -4.35 24.37
C ARG A 53 8.32 -5.58 24.31
N LYS A 54 7.20 -5.56 25.05
CA LYS A 54 6.25 -6.67 25.10
C LYS A 54 5.51 -6.83 23.75
N VAL A 55 5.07 -5.73 23.16
CA VAL A 55 4.48 -5.70 21.81
C VAL A 55 5.45 -6.23 20.77
N ALA A 56 6.69 -5.75 20.76
CA ALA A 56 7.70 -6.18 19.81
C ALA A 56 8.05 -7.68 19.93
N LYS A 57 8.04 -8.22 21.14
CA LYS A 57 8.18 -9.66 21.38
C LYS A 57 6.98 -10.44 20.84
N THR A 58 5.76 -10.03 21.21
CA THR A 58 4.52 -10.66 20.76
C THR A 58 4.38 -10.69 19.24
N ILE A 59 4.75 -9.60 18.56
CA ILE A 59 4.73 -9.57 17.09
C ILE A 59 5.65 -10.64 16.49
N ARG A 60 6.82 -10.85 17.06
CA ARG A 60 7.78 -11.84 16.54
C ARG A 60 7.44 -13.28 16.84
N GLU A 61 6.80 -13.54 17.98
CA GLU A 61 6.65 -14.90 18.51
C GLU A 61 5.22 -15.45 18.39
N ASP A 62 4.19 -14.59 18.52
CA ASP A 62 2.82 -15.05 18.75
C ASP A 62 1.83 -14.63 17.66
N VAL A 63 2.13 -13.58 16.86
CA VAL A 63 1.25 -13.13 15.79
C VAL A 63 1.20 -14.18 14.67
N PRO A 64 0.00 -14.62 14.25
CA PRO A 64 -0.13 -15.63 13.20
C PRO A 64 0.39 -15.11 11.85
N THR A 65 1.03 -16.02 11.08
CA THR A 65 1.69 -15.73 9.80
C THR A 65 1.36 -16.73 8.70
N GLU A 66 0.30 -17.54 8.89
CA GLU A 66 -0.06 -18.64 7.97
C GLU A 66 -0.34 -18.17 6.54
N PHE A 67 -1.04 -17.06 6.40
CA PHE A 67 -1.46 -16.54 5.09
C PHE A 67 -0.53 -15.44 4.54
N PHE A 68 0.03 -14.59 5.39
CA PHE A 68 0.95 -13.54 4.95
C PHE A 68 2.41 -13.98 4.89
N GLY A 69 2.78 -15.07 5.54
CA GLY A 69 4.17 -15.53 5.65
C GLY A 69 5.04 -14.72 6.61
N ALA A 70 4.53 -13.59 7.12
CA ALA A 70 5.18 -12.71 8.10
C ALA A 70 4.12 -11.98 8.93
N PRO A 71 4.44 -11.50 10.15
CA PRO A 71 3.49 -10.78 10.98
C PRO A 71 3.10 -9.44 10.36
N LEU A 72 1.80 -9.21 10.18
CA LEU A 72 1.29 -7.96 9.60
C LEU A 72 0.70 -7.02 10.64
N ALA A 73 0.09 -7.53 11.73
CA ALA A 73 -0.53 -6.71 12.75
C ALA A 73 0.46 -5.75 13.40
N GLY A 74 0.16 -4.45 13.37
CA GLY A 74 1.01 -3.41 13.93
C GLY A 74 2.22 -3.02 13.06
N GLY A 75 2.31 -3.54 11.81
CA GLY A 75 3.44 -3.29 10.94
C GLY A 75 3.08 -3.27 9.45
N LEU A 76 4.07 -3.57 8.64
CA LEU A 76 3.97 -3.71 7.20
C LEU A 76 4.88 -4.85 6.69
N ILE A 77 4.56 -5.39 5.51
CA ILE A 77 5.40 -6.37 4.82
C ILE A 77 5.79 -5.76 3.47
N PRO A 78 7.08 -5.44 3.22
CA PRO A 78 7.54 -4.76 2.00
C PRO A 78 7.74 -5.75 0.83
N TRP A 79 6.88 -6.74 0.74
CA TRP A 79 6.89 -7.75 -0.31
C TRP A 79 5.50 -8.33 -0.52
N ILE A 80 5.05 -8.41 -1.78
CA ILE A 80 3.77 -9.03 -2.15
C ILE A 80 3.98 -9.92 -3.36
N ASP A 81 3.47 -11.19 -3.28
CA ASP A 81 3.53 -12.19 -4.33
C ASP A 81 4.96 -12.75 -4.58
N ALA A 82 5.11 -13.57 -5.61
CA ALA A 82 6.32 -14.31 -5.92
C ALA A 82 7.48 -13.43 -6.40
N GLN A 83 8.70 -13.86 -6.11
CA GLN A 83 9.90 -13.22 -6.65
C GLN A 83 10.07 -13.55 -8.14
N LEU A 84 10.40 -12.54 -8.94
CA LEU A 84 10.76 -12.67 -10.34
C LEU A 84 12.29 -12.72 -10.51
N PRO A 85 12.79 -13.28 -11.65
CA PRO A 85 14.24 -13.41 -11.89
C PRO A 85 15.01 -12.07 -11.92
N ASN A 86 14.32 -10.96 -12.15
CA ASN A 86 14.89 -9.62 -12.17
C ASN A 86 14.99 -8.94 -10.79
N GLY A 87 14.60 -9.65 -9.71
CA GLY A 87 14.64 -9.14 -8.35
C GLY A 87 13.38 -8.40 -7.89
N GLN A 88 12.41 -8.14 -8.77
CA GLN A 88 11.12 -7.56 -8.39
C GLN A 88 10.18 -8.62 -7.81
N SER A 89 9.21 -8.19 -7.00
CA SER A 89 8.02 -9.00 -6.74
C SER A 89 7.11 -9.01 -7.98
N LYS A 90 6.31 -10.04 -8.12
CA LYS A 90 5.34 -10.13 -9.21
C LYS A 90 4.32 -9.00 -9.15
N GLU A 91 3.95 -8.55 -7.95
CA GLU A 91 3.01 -7.44 -7.75
C GLU A 91 3.60 -6.11 -8.27
N GLU A 92 4.87 -5.84 -8.04
CA GLU A 92 5.57 -4.67 -8.59
C GLU A 92 5.59 -4.69 -10.13
N TRP A 93 5.91 -5.84 -10.70
CA TRP A 93 5.91 -6.02 -12.15
C TRP A 93 4.50 -5.82 -12.75
N LYS A 94 3.46 -6.30 -12.08
CA LYS A 94 2.06 -6.16 -12.52
C LYS A 94 1.67 -4.70 -12.69
N GLY A 95 2.12 -3.80 -11.81
CA GLY A 95 1.83 -2.37 -11.91
C GLY A 95 2.18 -1.81 -13.29
N GLY A 96 3.36 -2.11 -13.81
CA GLY A 96 3.77 -1.70 -15.15
C GLY A 96 3.06 -2.45 -16.28
N ALA A 97 2.93 -3.77 -16.15
CA ALA A 97 2.35 -4.62 -17.19
C ALA A 97 0.84 -4.33 -17.39
N GLU A 98 0.08 -4.27 -16.30
CA GLU A 98 -1.36 -4.06 -16.35
C GLU A 98 -1.71 -2.62 -16.74
N CYS A 99 -1.00 -1.62 -16.23
CA CYS A 99 -1.23 -0.23 -16.59
C CYS A 99 -1.05 0.01 -18.10
N ASN A 100 0.06 -0.45 -18.68
CA ASN A 100 0.29 -0.32 -20.13
C ASN A 100 -0.77 -1.07 -20.93
N LYS A 101 -1.16 -2.27 -20.49
CA LYS A 101 -2.23 -3.06 -21.13
C LYS A 101 -3.58 -2.32 -21.11
N ILE A 102 -3.99 -1.78 -19.97
CA ILE A 102 -5.25 -1.06 -19.80
C ILE A 102 -5.28 0.22 -20.68
N LEU A 103 -4.14 0.89 -20.78
CA LEU A 103 -4.00 2.09 -21.62
C LEU A 103 -3.88 1.79 -23.12
N GLY A 104 -3.85 0.52 -23.53
CA GLY A 104 -3.67 0.12 -24.93
C GLY A 104 -2.27 0.45 -25.47
N LEU A 105 -1.28 0.55 -24.61
CA LEU A 105 0.12 0.82 -24.94
C LEU A 105 0.88 -0.49 -25.26
N PRO A 106 2.07 -0.40 -25.90
CA PRO A 106 2.95 -1.55 -26.07
C PRO A 106 3.25 -2.29 -24.77
N ALA A 107 3.66 -3.55 -24.87
CA ALA A 107 3.99 -4.37 -23.71
C ALA A 107 5.01 -3.67 -22.81
N PHE A 108 4.83 -3.81 -21.50
CA PHE A 108 5.71 -3.21 -20.51
C PHE A 108 7.20 -3.52 -20.79
N ARG A 109 8.05 -2.51 -20.66
CA ARG A 109 9.49 -2.56 -20.98
C ARG A 109 9.84 -2.74 -22.47
N THR A 110 8.88 -2.43 -23.37
CA THR A 110 9.17 -2.31 -24.79
C THR A 110 9.07 -0.86 -25.27
N PRO A 111 9.66 -0.49 -26.44
CA PRO A 111 9.56 0.87 -26.96
C PRO A 111 8.11 1.35 -27.05
N GLY A 112 7.85 2.54 -26.51
CA GLY A 112 6.52 3.16 -26.49
C GLY A 112 5.67 2.80 -25.24
N SER A 113 6.08 1.86 -24.39
CA SER A 113 5.45 1.66 -23.09
C SER A 113 5.83 2.78 -22.12
N ILE A 114 4.97 3.03 -21.13
CA ILE A 114 5.28 3.93 -20.00
C ILE A 114 6.09 3.14 -18.97
N PRO A 115 7.31 3.56 -18.60
CA PRO A 115 8.04 2.99 -17.49
C PRO A 115 7.30 3.25 -16.18
N ILE A 116 7.03 2.17 -15.42
CA ILE A 116 6.42 2.23 -14.10
C ILE A 116 7.23 1.35 -13.18
N ASP A 117 7.70 1.91 -12.08
CA ASP A 117 8.46 1.19 -11.06
C ASP A 117 8.05 1.64 -9.67
N GLY A 118 8.40 0.88 -8.65
CA GLY A 118 8.07 1.21 -7.27
C GLY A 118 8.14 0.04 -6.32
N ILE A 119 7.48 0.17 -5.19
CA ILE A 119 7.41 -0.88 -4.15
C ILE A 119 5.95 -1.17 -3.82
N CYS A 120 5.63 -2.45 -3.68
CA CYS A 120 4.32 -2.91 -3.22
C CYS A 120 4.42 -3.40 -1.77
N VAL A 121 3.74 -2.69 -0.88
CA VAL A 121 3.78 -2.93 0.57
C VAL A 121 2.43 -3.40 1.08
N ARG A 122 2.39 -4.53 1.79
CA ARG A 122 1.21 -4.93 2.55
C ARG A 122 1.19 -4.15 3.87
N ILE A 123 0.06 -3.52 4.19
CA ILE A 123 -0.10 -2.75 5.42
C ILE A 123 -1.16 -3.33 6.34
N SER A 124 -1.09 -2.98 7.61
CA SER A 124 -2.00 -3.41 8.68
C SER A 124 -3.38 -2.71 8.59
N SER A 125 -3.96 -2.69 7.39
CA SER A 125 -5.30 -2.18 7.10
C SER A 125 -6.19 -3.28 6.55
N MET A 126 -7.45 -3.30 6.96
CA MET A 126 -8.43 -4.29 6.51
C MET A 126 -8.79 -4.13 5.05
N ARG A 127 -9.08 -2.89 4.62
CA ARG A 127 -9.57 -2.52 3.29
C ARG A 127 -9.01 -1.17 2.87
N CYS A 128 -9.20 -0.84 1.61
CA CYS A 128 -8.78 0.41 0.99
C CYS A 128 -7.26 0.48 0.78
N HIS A 129 -6.86 0.21 -0.44
CA HIS A 129 -5.48 0.43 -0.88
C HIS A 129 -5.22 1.94 -1.00
N SER A 130 -4.00 2.34 -0.66
CA SER A 130 -3.51 3.70 -0.87
C SER A 130 -2.28 3.66 -1.76
N GLN A 131 -1.99 4.75 -2.44
CA GLN A 131 -0.81 4.87 -3.30
C GLN A 131 -0.21 6.26 -3.18
N GLY A 132 1.13 6.33 -3.08
CA GLY A 132 1.91 7.53 -3.32
C GLY A 132 2.49 7.46 -4.73
N LEU A 133 2.14 8.41 -5.59
CA LEU A 133 2.59 8.44 -6.98
C LEU A 133 3.49 9.64 -7.23
N THR A 134 4.66 9.40 -7.85
CA THR A 134 5.45 10.45 -8.50
C THR A 134 5.34 10.26 -10.00
N ILE A 135 4.82 11.26 -10.69
CA ILE A 135 4.54 11.19 -12.12
C ILE A 135 5.37 12.25 -12.85
N LYS A 136 6.22 11.82 -13.76
CA LYS A 136 6.91 12.71 -14.68
C LYS A 136 6.04 12.93 -15.91
N LEU A 137 5.81 14.21 -16.21
CA LEU A 137 5.09 14.61 -17.42
C LEU A 137 6.07 15.00 -18.54
N LYS A 138 5.69 14.74 -19.78
CA LYS A 138 6.48 15.07 -20.98
C LYS A 138 6.56 16.57 -21.26
N LYS A 139 5.66 17.36 -20.66
CA LYS A 139 5.62 18.82 -20.75
C LYS A 139 5.15 19.41 -19.43
N ASN A 140 5.46 20.68 -19.22
CA ASN A 140 4.96 21.41 -18.06
C ASN A 140 3.47 21.73 -18.25
N ILE A 141 2.65 21.30 -17.28
CA ILE A 141 1.19 21.51 -17.27
C ILE A 141 0.84 22.15 -15.94
N PRO A 142 0.04 23.22 -15.90
CA PRO A 142 -0.41 23.82 -14.66
C PRO A 142 -1.19 22.83 -13.79
N LEU A 143 -1.04 22.93 -12.47
CA LEU A 143 -1.69 22.00 -11.53
C LEU A 143 -3.22 22.02 -11.67
N GLU A 144 -3.80 23.16 -11.92
CA GLU A 144 -5.25 23.31 -12.13
C GLU A 144 -5.73 22.52 -13.36
N GLU A 145 -4.95 22.52 -14.44
CA GLU A 145 -5.25 21.73 -15.63
C GLU A 145 -5.13 20.23 -15.35
N ILE A 146 -4.13 19.80 -14.57
CA ILE A 146 -3.99 18.39 -14.13
C ILE A 146 -5.21 17.97 -13.31
N ASN A 147 -5.63 18.79 -12.35
CA ASN A 147 -6.80 18.52 -11.53
C ASN A 147 -8.08 18.40 -12.37
N ALA A 148 -8.26 19.27 -13.34
CA ALA A 148 -9.38 19.23 -14.27
C ALA A 148 -9.39 17.95 -15.12
N ILE A 149 -8.23 17.55 -15.66
CA ILE A 149 -8.07 16.30 -16.41
C ILE A 149 -8.45 15.08 -15.55
N ILE A 150 -7.99 15.03 -14.31
CA ILE A 150 -8.30 13.91 -13.39
C ILE A 150 -9.79 13.90 -13.06
N ALA A 151 -10.38 15.06 -12.73
CA ALA A 151 -11.79 15.15 -12.37
C ALA A 151 -12.74 14.76 -13.50
N LEU A 152 -12.37 15.05 -14.75
CA LEU A 152 -13.17 14.73 -15.94
C LEU A 152 -12.91 13.32 -16.50
N GLY A 153 -11.82 12.69 -16.10
CA GLY A 153 -11.36 11.44 -16.70
C GLY A 153 -12.20 10.20 -16.32
N ASN A 154 -12.86 10.22 -15.15
CA ASN A 154 -13.62 9.07 -14.66
C ASN A 154 -14.58 9.48 -13.54
N THR A 155 -15.82 8.99 -13.59
CA THR A 155 -16.87 9.27 -12.57
C THR A 155 -16.58 8.67 -11.19
N TRP A 156 -15.68 7.68 -11.10
CA TRP A 156 -15.26 7.06 -9.83
C TRP A 156 -14.15 7.84 -9.11
N VAL A 157 -13.48 8.77 -9.83
CA VAL A 157 -12.39 9.56 -9.27
C VAL A 157 -12.92 10.89 -8.74
N LYS A 158 -12.53 11.23 -7.51
CA LYS A 158 -12.78 12.54 -6.91
C LYS A 158 -11.45 13.21 -6.64
N VAL A 159 -11.29 14.43 -7.12
CA VAL A 159 -10.17 15.29 -6.74
C VAL A 159 -10.52 15.94 -5.41
N ILE A 160 -9.70 15.69 -4.40
CA ILE A 160 -9.84 16.29 -3.06
C ILE A 160 -8.81 17.43 -2.98
N PRO A 161 -9.21 18.63 -2.52
CA PRO A 161 -8.26 19.72 -2.30
C PRO A 161 -7.12 19.30 -1.38
N ASN A 162 -5.90 19.76 -1.68
CA ASN A 162 -4.74 19.51 -0.82
C ASN A 162 -4.78 20.42 0.41
N GLU A 163 -5.77 20.22 1.23
CA GLU A 163 -6.04 20.91 2.48
C GLU A 163 -6.22 19.89 3.60
N ARG A 164 -5.76 20.22 4.80
CA ARG A 164 -5.78 19.31 5.93
C ARG A 164 -7.19 18.76 6.21
N GLU A 165 -8.17 19.63 6.35
CA GLU A 165 -9.54 19.24 6.69
C GLU A 165 -10.21 18.37 5.62
N ALA A 166 -9.90 18.62 4.33
CA ALA A 166 -10.42 17.83 3.23
C ALA A 166 -9.74 16.45 3.15
N SER A 167 -8.46 16.37 3.49
CA SER A 167 -7.65 15.16 3.41
C SER A 167 -7.84 14.20 4.59
N GLU A 168 -8.34 14.69 5.74
CA GLU A 168 -8.60 13.90 6.95
C GLU A 168 -9.99 13.22 6.96
N LYS A 169 -10.86 13.48 5.99
CA LYS A 169 -12.23 12.94 5.86
C LYS A 169 -12.33 11.86 4.79
#